data_e457dea1988d5aaf1fae1624bfc33b71
#
_entry.id   e457dea1988d5aaf1fae1624bfc33b71
#
_cell.length_a   1.000
_cell.length_b   1.000
_cell.length_c   1.000
_cell.angle_alpha   90.00
_cell.angle_beta   90.00
_cell.angle_gamma   90.00
#
_symmetry.space_group_name_H-M   'P 1'
#
loop_
_entity.id
_entity.type
_entity.pdbx_description
1 polymer ?
#
loop_
_entity_poly.entity_id
_entity_poly.type
_entity_poly.pdbx_seq_one_letter_code
_entity_poly.pdbx_strand_id
1 'polypeptide(L)'
;DNAGAILNPIFIIVIAFLVNFRVGIVMCILAVCCIVLFMAMMGDKKFMIIYQQALEKLSSETVEYIRGMQVIKIFKTNVTSMKTLYQAIEDYAKYALDYSMSCKRPYVLFQLLLYALMTILIPIVILFMDTSKNPSYLAVDLIMILFLSGILFNAIMKVMYVFQYSFQGMNAVDKLETIF
;
A
#
# COMPACT_ATOMS: atom_id res chain seq x y z
N ASP A 1 1.42 9.89 -13.74
CA ASP A 1 2.65 9.26 -13.22
C ASP A 1 2.54 7.76 -12.88
N ASN A 2 1.38 7.11 -13.15
CA ASN A 2 1.19 5.69 -12.88
C ASN A 2 2.08 4.80 -13.76
N ALA A 3 2.36 5.20 -15.01
CA ALA A 3 3.27 4.48 -15.90
C ALA A 3 4.69 4.43 -15.34
N GLY A 4 5.17 5.52 -14.76
CA GLY A 4 6.49 5.58 -14.12
C GLY A 4 6.62 4.65 -12.92
N ALA A 5 5.54 4.42 -12.17
CA ALA A 5 5.56 3.51 -11.02
C ALA A 5 5.84 2.05 -11.45
N ILE A 6 5.29 1.61 -12.59
CA ILE A 6 5.50 0.26 -13.11
C ILE A 6 6.84 0.14 -13.85
N LEU A 7 7.26 1.19 -14.57
CA LEU A 7 8.49 1.19 -15.33
C LEU A 7 9.74 1.28 -14.45
N ASN A 8 9.69 2.04 -13.35
CA ASN A 8 10.84 2.24 -12.46
C ASN A 8 11.45 0.93 -11.93
N PRO A 9 10.70 -0.05 -11.37
CA PRO A 9 11.29 -1.31 -10.92
C PRO A 9 12.01 -2.05 -12.05
N ILE A 10 11.45 -2.03 -13.26
CA ILE A 10 12.02 -2.70 -14.44
C ILE A 10 13.35 -2.03 -14.82
N PHE A 11 13.39 -0.70 -14.90
CA PHE A 11 14.62 0.04 -15.20
C PHE A 11 15.72 -0.21 -14.17
N ILE A 12 15.38 -0.27 -12.88
CA ILE A 12 16.34 -0.53 -11.81
C ILE A 12 16.97 -1.92 -11.98
N ILE A 13 16.16 -2.93 -12.30
CA ILE A 13 16.64 -4.29 -12.55
C ILE A 13 17.54 -4.33 -13.79
N VAL A 14 17.15 -3.64 -14.88
CA VAL A 14 17.98 -3.55 -16.09
C VAL A 14 19.32 -2.88 -15.78
N ILE A 15 19.34 -1.78 -15.05
CA ILE A 15 20.58 -1.11 -14.63
C ILE A 15 21.44 -2.05 -13.77
N ALA A 16 20.84 -2.79 -12.86
CA ALA A 16 21.57 -3.75 -12.03
C ALA A 16 22.27 -4.84 -12.88
N PHE A 17 21.62 -5.33 -13.93
CA PHE A 17 22.23 -6.28 -14.88
C PHE A 17 23.34 -5.66 -15.72
N LEU A 18 23.23 -4.39 -16.09
CA LEU A 18 24.28 -3.68 -16.85
C LEU A 18 25.54 -3.45 -16.01
N VAL A 19 25.40 -3.25 -14.70
CA VAL A 19 26.53 -3.05 -13.80
C VAL A 19 27.24 -4.38 -13.53
N ASN A 20 26.53 -5.39 -13.12
CA ASN A 20 27.07 -6.72 -12.87
C ASN A 20 25.94 -7.76 -12.90
N PHE A 21 26.13 -8.84 -13.67
CA PHE A 21 25.14 -9.91 -13.80
C PHE A 21 24.75 -10.53 -12.44
N ARG A 22 25.69 -10.63 -11.49
CA ARG A 22 25.44 -11.14 -10.13
C ARG A 22 24.54 -10.18 -9.34
N VAL A 23 24.78 -8.88 -9.43
CA VAL A 23 23.94 -7.83 -8.82
C VAL A 23 22.52 -7.90 -9.36
N GLY A 24 22.38 -8.07 -10.68
CA GLY A 24 21.08 -8.22 -11.35
C GLY A 24 20.26 -9.40 -10.80
N ILE A 25 20.89 -10.57 -10.62
CA ILE A 25 20.22 -11.76 -10.04
C ILE A 25 19.74 -11.47 -8.62
N VAL A 26 20.57 -10.89 -7.78
CA VAL A 26 20.23 -10.56 -6.39
C VAL A 26 19.02 -9.59 -6.34
N MET A 27 19.02 -8.58 -7.22
CA MET A 27 17.93 -7.62 -7.31
C MET A 27 16.61 -8.25 -7.81
N CYS A 28 16.69 -9.21 -8.75
CA CYS A 28 15.52 -9.98 -9.17
C CYS A 28 14.92 -10.82 -8.02
N ILE A 29 15.75 -11.52 -7.28
CA ILE A 29 15.32 -12.32 -6.12
C ILE A 29 14.66 -11.41 -5.09
N LEU A 30 15.26 -10.27 -4.80
CA LEU A 30 14.72 -9.27 -3.89
C LEU A 30 13.33 -8.78 -4.35
N ALA A 31 13.18 -8.43 -5.63
CA ALA A 31 11.91 -7.98 -6.18
C ALA A 31 10.81 -9.05 -6.06
N VAL A 32 11.14 -10.31 -6.40
CA VAL A 32 10.19 -11.43 -6.26
C VAL A 32 9.80 -11.65 -4.80
N CYS A 33 10.76 -11.66 -3.88
CA CYS A 33 10.48 -11.74 -2.45
C CYS A 33 9.54 -10.62 -1.96
N CYS A 34 9.79 -9.37 -2.39
CA CYS A 34 8.92 -8.24 -2.03
C CYS A 34 7.50 -8.41 -2.55
N ILE A 35 7.34 -8.90 -3.79
CA ILE A 35 6.00 -9.15 -4.38
C ILE A 35 5.28 -10.27 -3.63
N VAL A 36 5.96 -11.36 -3.30
CA VAL A 36 5.38 -12.48 -2.54
C VAL A 36 4.95 -12.02 -1.15
N LEU A 37 5.78 -11.26 -0.45
CA LEU A 37 5.44 -10.68 0.86
C LEU A 37 4.24 -9.74 0.77
N PHE A 38 4.17 -8.93 -0.30
CA PHE A 38 3.03 -8.06 -0.55
C PHE A 38 1.74 -8.84 -0.77
N MET A 39 1.77 -9.90 -1.58
CA MET A 39 0.60 -10.77 -1.79
C MET A 39 0.15 -11.46 -0.51
N ALA A 40 1.08 -11.90 0.32
CA ALA A 40 0.79 -12.51 1.62
C ALA A 40 0.18 -11.51 2.62
N MET A 41 0.51 -10.21 2.47
CA MET A 41 0.00 -9.13 3.32
C MET A 41 -1.41 -8.68 2.92
N MET A 42 -1.89 -8.97 1.70
CA MET A 42 -3.25 -8.64 1.28
C MET A 42 -4.25 -9.34 2.20
N GLY A 43 -4.57 -8.66 3.32
CA GLY A 43 -5.42 -9.17 4.40
C GLY A 43 -6.89 -9.31 3.99
N ASP A 44 -7.73 -9.64 4.97
CA ASP A 44 -9.15 -9.91 4.81
C ASP A 44 -9.88 -8.74 4.14
N LYS A 45 -10.26 -8.91 2.87
CA LYS A 45 -11.09 -7.98 2.09
C LYS A 45 -12.40 -7.61 2.81
N LYS A 46 -12.85 -8.45 3.74
CA LYS A 46 -14.07 -8.27 4.52
C LYS A 46 -14.08 -7.00 5.35
N PHE A 47 -12.99 -6.70 6.06
CA PHE A 47 -12.90 -5.48 6.87
C PHE A 47 -12.89 -4.21 6.02
N MET A 48 -12.27 -4.27 4.84
CA MET A 48 -12.26 -3.16 3.90
C MET A 48 -13.67 -2.86 3.37
N ILE A 49 -14.44 -3.89 3.03
CA ILE A 49 -15.83 -3.74 2.54
C ILE A 49 -16.70 -3.12 3.62
N ILE A 50 -16.62 -3.60 4.86
CA ILE A 50 -17.40 -3.06 6.00
C ILE A 50 -17.06 -1.59 6.24
N TYR A 51 -15.78 -1.24 6.20
CA TYR A 51 -15.31 0.14 6.33
C TYR A 51 -15.87 1.04 5.23
N GLN A 52 -15.84 0.59 3.97
CA GLN A 52 -16.40 1.35 2.84
C GLN A 52 -17.91 1.54 2.96
N GLN A 53 -18.65 0.51 3.35
CA GLN A 53 -20.09 0.60 3.58
C GLN A 53 -20.43 1.60 4.69
N ALA A 54 -19.65 1.63 5.76
CA ALA A 54 -19.83 2.59 6.84
C ALA A 54 -19.54 4.03 6.39
N LEU A 55 -18.53 4.22 5.54
CA LEU A 55 -18.20 5.52 4.94
C LEU A 55 -19.32 6.02 4.03
N GLU A 56 -19.92 5.14 3.23
CA GLU A 56 -21.05 5.47 2.37
C GLU A 56 -22.29 5.87 3.17
N LYS A 57 -22.60 5.07 4.20
CA LYS A 57 -23.70 5.38 5.12
C LYS A 57 -23.50 6.75 5.76
N LEU A 58 -22.31 7.04 6.27
CA LEU A 58 -21.98 8.34 6.84
C LEU A 58 -22.17 9.47 5.83
N SER A 59 -21.70 9.28 4.59
CA SER A 59 -21.86 10.27 3.51
C SER A 59 -23.33 10.52 3.20
N SER A 60 -24.14 9.46 3.07
CA SER A 60 -25.59 9.55 2.81
C SER A 60 -26.32 10.30 3.93
N GLU A 61 -26.10 9.91 5.19
CA GLU A 61 -26.71 10.56 6.35
C GLU A 61 -26.30 12.03 6.49
N THR A 62 -25.05 12.35 6.10
CA THR A 62 -24.54 13.73 6.10
C THR A 62 -25.29 14.58 5.05
N VAL A 63 -25.50 14.07 3.84
CA VAL A 63 -26.23 14.76 2.79
C VAL A 63 -27.69 14.94 3.18
N GLU A 64 -28.31 13.91 3.75
CA GLU A 64 -29.70 13.97 4.22
C GLU A 64 -29.85 14.99 5.36
N TYR A 65 -28.94 15.03 6.30
CA TYR A 65 -28.88 16.02 7.37
C TYR A 65 -28.81 17.44 6.83
N ILE A 66 -27.90 17.71 5.87
CA ILE A 66 -27.75 19.04 5.26
C ILE A 66 -29.03 19.46 4.54
N ARG A 67 -29.65 18.57 3.78
CA ARG A 67 -30.93 18.82 3.10
C ARG A 67 -32.08 19.03 4.09
N GLY A 68 -32.14 18.22 5.14
CA GLY A 68 -33.15 18.30 6.19
C GLY A 68 -33.03 19.53 7.09
N MET A 69 -31.82 20.10 7.24
CA MET A 69 -31.59 21.29 8.07
C MET A 69 -32.42 22.52 7.64
N GLN A 70 -32.68 22.68 6.35
CA GLN A 70 -33.52 23.77 5.85
C GLN A 70 -34.97 23.63 6.34
N VAL A 71 -35.49 22.41 6.34
CA VAL A 71 -36.86 22.09 6.81
C VAL A 71 -36.96 22.21 8.33
N ILE A 72 -35.98 21.71 9.05
CA ILE A 72 -35.92 21.77 10.54
C ILE A 72 -35.89 23.23 11.02
N LYS A 73 -35.15 24.10 10.34
CA LYS A 73 -35.04 25.52 10.65
C LYS A 73 -36.37 26.26 10.49
N ILE A 74 -37.19 25.83 9.53
CA ILE A 74 -38.51 26.42 9.23
C ILE A 74 -39.56 25.93 10.23
N PHE A 75 -39.57 24.64 10.55
CA PHE A 75 -40.66 24.02 11.31
C PHE A 75 -40.36 23.79 12.83
N LYS A 76 -39.17 24.17 13.32
CA LYS A 76 -38.71 23.97 14.72
C LYS A 76 -38.93 22.54 15.24
N THR A 77 -38.93 21.53 14.35
CA THR A 77 -39.26 20.15 14.69
C THR A 77 -38.02 19.42 15.25
N ASN A 78 -38.25 18.52 16.18
CA ASN A 78 -37.23 17.80 16.94
C ASN A 78 -36.47 16.79 16.05
N VAL A 79 -35.18 16.72 16.20
CA VAL A 79 -34.15 16.28 15.30
C VAL A 79 -33.93 14.77 15.40
N THR A 80 -34.76 13.97 14.77
CA THR A 80 -34.49 12.51 14.63
C THR A 80 -33.29 12.26 13.72
N SER A 81 -33.09 13.11 12.68
CA SER A 81 -31.98 13.06 11.75
C SER A 81 -30.60 13.31 12.38
N MET A 82 -30.55 14.05 13.50
CA MET A 82 -29.29 14.27 14.23
C MET A 82 -28.83 13.01 14.96
N LYS A 83 -29.75 12.17 15.40
CA LYS A 83 -29.43 10.91 16.08
C LYS A 83 -28.88 9.87 15.09
N THR A 84 -29.45 9.78 13.89
CA THR A 84 -29.00 8.86 12.83
C THR A 84 -27.61 9.24 12.33
N LEU A 85 -27.36 10.52 12.10
CA LEU A 85 -26.03 11.01 11.73
C LEU A 85 -25.00 10.73 12.84
N TYR A 86 -25.35 10.98 14.10
CA TYR A 86 -24.44 10.69 15.22
C TYR A 86 -24.10 9.21 15.30
N GLN A 87 -25.08 8.33 15.14
CA GLN A 87 -24.85 6.89 15.08
C GLN A 87 -23.98 6.48 13.89
N ALA A 88 -24.18 7.09 12.71
CA ALA A 88 -23.36 6.81 11.53
C ALA A 88 -21.89 7.25 11.74
N ILE A 89 -21.65 8.35 12.45
CA ILE A 89 -20.30 8.80 12.84
C ILE A 89 -19.64 7.80 13.78
N GLU A 90 -20.37 7.34 14.79
CA GLU A 90 -19.87 6.40 15.79
C GLU A 90 -19.56 5.03 15.17
N ASP A 91 -20.47 4.53 14.34
CA ASP A 91 -20.27 3.29 13.56
C ASP A 91 -19.05 3.39 12.64
N TYR A 92 -18.92 4.49 11.90
CA TYR A 92 -17.77 4.73 11.03
C TYR A 92 -16.46 4.76 11.81
N ALA A 93 -16.41 5.49 12.93
CA ALA A 93 -15.22 5.58 13.78
C ALA A 93 -14.78 4.19 14.27
N LYS A 94 -15.74 3.37 14.70
CA LYS A 94 -15.51 2.00 15.17
C LYS A 94 -14.96 1.11 14.04
N TYR A 95 -15.64 1.09 12.89
CA TYR A 95 -15.21 0.25 11.75
C TYR A 95 -13.89 0.72 11.14
N ALA A 96 -13.61 2.03 11.14
CA ALA A 96 -12.34 2.58 10.71
C ALA A 96 -11.19 2.13 11.64
N LEU A 97 -11.45 2.11 12.95
CA LEU A 97 -10.49 1.63 13.94
C LEU A 97 -10.25 0.12 13.81
N ASP A 98 -11.30 -0.68 13.65
CA ASP A 98 -11.22 -2.13 13.48
C ASP A 98 -10.45 -2.49 12.20
N TYR A 99 -10.72 -1.78 11.10
CA TYR A 99 -9.97 -1.93 9.84
C TYR A 99 -8.50 -1.58 10.03
N SER A 100 -8.20 -0.42 10.62
CA SER A 100 -6.83 0.02 10.87
C SER A 100 -6.06 -0.96 11.76
N MET A 101 -6.70 -1.50 12.79
CA MET A 101 -6.08 -2.49 13.69
C MET A 101 -5.87 -3.84 13.00
N SER A 102 -6.77 -4.27 12.12
CA SER A 102 -6.59 -5.50 11.35
C SER A 102 -5.43 -5.40 10.36
N CYS A 103 -5.24 -4.22 9.75
CA CYS A 103 -4.12 -3.96 8.83
C CYS A 103 -2.78 -3.76 9.55
N LYS A 104 -2.79 -3.34 10.83
CA LYS A 104 -1.58 -3.00 11.58
C LYS A 104 -0.60 -4.19 11.70
N ARG A 105 -1.09 -5.36 12.08
CA ARG A 105 -0.24 -6.55 12.26
C ARG A 105 0.44 -7.01 10.98
N PRO A 106 -0.29 -7.28 9.88
CA PRO A 106 0.33 -7.68 8.62
C PRO A 106 1.27 -6.59 8.07
N TYR A 107 0.92 -5.30 8.21
CA TYR A 107 1.77 -4.20 7.78
C TYR A 107 3.11 -4.14 8.53
N VAL A 108 3.08 -4.24 9.87
CA VAL A 108 4.29 -4.23 10.69
C VAL A 108 5.18 -5.44 10.39
N LEU A 109 4.58 -6.64 10.23
CA LEU A 109 5.30 -7.84 9.83
C LEU A 109 5.97 -7.69 8.46
N PHE A 110 5.23 -7.17 7.48
CA PHE A 110 5.75 -6.88 6.15
C PHE A 110 6.96 -5.94 6.21
N GLN A 111 6.84 -4.84 6.94
CA GLN A 111 7.92 -3.86 7.06
C GLN A 111 9.14 -4.44 7.78
N LEU A 112 8.93 -5.23 8.83
CA LEU A 112 10.01 -5.90 9.56
C LEU A 112 10.73 -6.93 8.67
N LEU A 113 9.97 -7.75 7.93
CA LEU A 113 10.54 -8.71 7.00
C LEU A 113 11.32 -8.04 5.87
N LEU A 114 10.82 -6.92 5.34
CA LEU A 114 11.55 -6.13 4.33
C LEU A 114 12.89 -5.61 4.86
N TYR A 115 12.89 -4.99 6.04
CA TYR A 115 14.15 -4.52 6.65
C TYR A 115 15.11 -5.66 6.98
N ALA A 116 14.60 -6.79 7.47
CA ALA A 116 15.39 -7.98 7.72
C ALA A 116 16.02 -8.50 6.42
N LEU A 117 15.26 -8.52 5.32
CA LEU A 117 15.72 -8.97 4.01
C LEU A 117 16.81 -8.05 3.46
N MET A 118 16.66 -6.72 3.60
CA MET A 118 17.71 -5.75 3.26
C MET A 118 18.99 -5.96 4.09
N THR A 119 18.85 -6.23 5.38
CA THR A 119 20.01 -6.45 6.28
C THR A 119 20.73 -7.76 5.96
N ILE A 120 20.00 -8.83 5.66
CA ILE A 120 20.56 -10.14 5.31
C ILE A 120 21.23 -10.12 3.92
N LEU A 121 20.81 -9.22 3.05
CA LEU A 121 21.37 -9.08 1.71
C LEU A 121 22.85 -8.73 1.73
N ILE A 122 23.31 -7.92 2.69
CA ILE A 122 24.73 -7.55 2.85
C ILE A 122 25.64 -8.79 3.06
N PRO A 123 25.44 -9.65 4.07
CA PRO A 123 26.28 -10.82 4.26
C PRO A 123 26.15 -11.85 3.12
N ILE A 124 24.96 -11.98 2.50
CA ILE A 124 24.79 -12.87 1.35
C ILE A 124 25.69 -12.41 0.19
N VAL A 125 25.72 -11.14 -0.12
CA VAL A 125 26.58 -10.59 -1.17
C VAL A 125 28.04 -10.85 -0.88
N ILE A 126 28.48 -10.64 0.36
CA ILE A 126 29.87 -10.91 0.77
C ILE A 126 30.23 -12.39 0.60
N LEU A 127 29.31 -13.30 0.92
CA LEU A 127 29.56 -14.76 0.79
C LEU A 127 29.56 -15.25 -0.67
N PHE A 128 28.74 -14.64 -1.54
CA PHE A 128 28.65 -15.05 -2.95
C PHE A 128 29.68 -14.38 -3.87
N MET A 129 30.29 -13.29 -3.43
CA MET A 129 31.33 -12.61 -4.17
C MET A 129 32.70 -13.09 -3.73
N ASP A 130 33.49 -13.60 -4.72
CA ASP A 130 34.86 -14.04 -4.51
C ASP A 130 35.75 -12.88 -4.01
N THR A 131 35.96 -12.84 -2.69
CA THR A 131 36.71 -11.80 -1.98
C THR A 131 38.20 -11.81 -2.35
N SER A 132 38.64 -12.89 -3.01
CA SER A 132 40.08 -13.15 -3.19
C SER A 132 40.72 -12.38 -4.35
N LYS A 133 39.93 -11.83 -5.30
CA LYS A 133 40.49 -11.29 -6.54
C LYS A 133 40.71 -9.77 -6.56
N ASN A 134 39.83 -8.96 -5.95
CA ASN A 134 40.03 -7.50 -5.84
C ASN A 134 39.01 -6.88 -4.86
N PRO A 135 39.42 -6.45 -3.66
CA PRO A 135 38.52 -5.89 -2.65
C PRO A 135 37.83 -4.59 -3.09
N SER A 136 38.41 -3.86 -4.02
CA SER A 136 37.81 -2.63 -4.55
C SER A 136 36.53 -2.88 -5.35
N TYR A 137 36.45 -3.93 -6.17
CA TYR A 137 35.25 -4.29 -6.91
C TYR A 137 34.13 -4.74 -6.00
N LEU A 138 34.45 -5.48 -4.93
CA LEU A 138 33.48 -5.92 -3.92
C LEU A 138 32.85 -4.72 -3.21
N ALA A 139 33.64 -3.71 -2.86
CA ALA A 139 33.14 -2.49 -2.24
C ALA A 139 32.17 -1.72 -3.15
N VAL A 140 32.50 -1.62 -4.45
CA VAL A 140 31.63 -0.97 -5.44
C VAL A 140 30.32 -1.73 -5.60
N ASP A 141 30.37 -3.07 -5.73
CA ASP A 141 29.16 -3.90 -5.87
C ASP A 141 28.27 -3.81 -4.62
N LEU A 142 28.83 -3.79 -3.41
CA LEU A 142 28.10 -3.61 -2.16
C LEU A 142 27.39 -2.25 -2.10
N ILE A 143 28.10 -1.17 -2.43
CA ILE A 143 27.53 0.19 -2.44
C ILE A 143 26.40 0.26 -3.48
N MET A 144 26.60 -0.31 -4.67
CA MET A 144 25.58 -0.34 -5.71
C MET A 144 24.34 -1.12 -5.28
N ILE A 145 24.49 -2.28 -4.66
CA ILE A 145 23.38 -3.10 -4.17
C ILE A 145 22.59 -2.34 -3.09
N LEU A 146 23.27 -1.72 -2.11
CA LEU A 146 22.62 -0.92 -1.09
C LEU A 146 21.83 0.24 -1.67
N PHE A 147 22.43 0.96 -2.64
CA PHE A 147 21.78 2.11 -3.26
C PHE A 147 20.59 1.69 -4.12
N LEU A 148 20.76 0.70 -5.00
CA LEU A 148 19.72 0.19 -5.88
C LEU A 148 18.59 -0.48 -5.10
N SER A 149 18.89 -1.18 -4.00
CA SER A 149 17.86 -1.80 -3.16
C SER A 149 16.93 -0.76 -2.52
N GLY A 150 17.46 0.37 -2.06
CA GLY A 150 16.67 1.48 -1.53
C GLY A 150 15.72 2.10 -2.58
N ILE A 151 16.22 2.29 -3.79
CA ILE A 151 15.42 2.82 -4.90
C ILE A 151 14.37 1.80 -5.34
N LEU A 152 14.72 0.51 -5.42
CA LEU A 152 13.80 -0.58 -5.74
C LEU A 152 12.66 -0.68 -4.72
N PHE A 153 12.98 -0.57 -3.43
CA PHE A 153 11.97 -0.54 -2.38
C PHE A 153 10.95 0.59 -2.57
N ASN A 154 11.42 1.82 -2.80
CA ASN A 154 10.54 2.94 -3.08
C ASN A 154 9.68 2.74 -4.34
N ALA A 155 10.25 2.12 -5.38
CA ALA A 155 9.54 1.81 -6.61
C ALA A 155 8.42 0.78 -6.36
N ILE A 156 8.68 -0.28 -5.58
CA ILE A 156 7.68 -1.30 -5.22
C ILE A 156 6.56 -0.69 -4.37
N MET A 157 6.89 0.18 -3.41
CA MET A 157 5.88 0.89 -2.63
C MET A 157 4.96 1.76 -3.49
N LYS A 158 5.51 2.42 -4.52
CA LYS A 158 4.69 3.19 -5.49
C LYS A 158 3.74 2.27 -6.29
N VAL A 159 4.21 1.11 -6.74
CA VAL A 159 3.35 0.11 -7.42
C VAL A 159 2.18 -0.30 -6.49
N MET A 160 2.47 -0.51 -5.21
CA MET A 160 1.45 -0.85 -4.21
C MET A 160 0.37 0.23 -4.09
N TYR A 161 0.76 1.51 -4.03
CA TYR A 161 -0.18 2.62 -4.01
C TYR A 161 -1.02 2.71 -5.30
N VAL A 162 -0.40 2.54 -6.47
CA VAL A 162 -1.10 2.51 -7.76
C VAL A 162 -2.16 1.40 -7.78
N PHE A 163 -1.82 0.21 -7.29
CA PHE A 163 -2.76 -0.91 -7.21
C PHE A 163 -3.94 -0.59 -6.28
N GLN A 164 -3.68 0.01 -5.11
CA GLN A 164 -4.71 0.42 -4.17
C GLN A 164 -5.66 1.47 -4.77
N TYR A 165 -5.12 2.50 -5.44
CA TYR A 165 -5.93 3.53 -6.09
C TYR A 165 -6.72 2.98 -7.28
N SER A 166 -6.14 2.06 -8.06
CA SER A 166 -6.85 1.39 -9.16
C SER A 166 -8.05 0.58 -8.64
N PHE A 167 -7.88 -0.13 -7.53
CA PHE A 167 -8.96 -0.86 -6.90
C PHE A 167 -10.08 0.06 -6.39
N GLN A 168 -9.73 1.19 -5.79
CA GLN A 168 -10.72 2.20 -5.38
C GLN A 168 -11.44 2.81 -6.59
N GLY A 169 -10.72 3.08 -7.67
CA GLY A 169 -11.30 3.57 -8.92
C GLY A 169 -12.30 2.58 -9.55
N MET A 170 -11.96 1.30 -9.60
CA MET A 170 -12.87 0.25 -10.10
C MET A 170 -14.16 0.19 -9.27
N ASN A 171 -14.05 0.20 -7.94
CA ASN A 171 -15.23 0.22 -7.07
C ASN A 171 -16.11 1.46 -7.28
N ALA A 172 -15.53 2.61 -7.63
CA ALA A 172 -16.28 3.81 -7.95
C ALA A 172 -17.02 3.69 -9.29
N VAL A 173 -16.41 3.06 -10.30
CA VAL A 173 -17.03 2.80 -11.60
C VAL A 173 -18.19 1.81 -11.46
N ASP A 174 -17.99 0.68 -10.75
CA ASP A 174 -19.03 -0.32 -10.51
C ASP A 174 -20.29 0.30 -9.84
N LYS A 175 -20.09 1.30 -8.96
CA LYS A 175 -21.19 2.04 -8.36
C LYS A 175 -21.92 2.94 -9.34
N LEU A 176 -21.19 3.59 -10.24
CA LEU A 176 -21.84 4.41 -11.28
C LEU A 176 -22.67 3.54 -12.21
N GLU A 177 -22.19 2.33 -12.59
CA GLU A 177 -22.97 1.40 -13.40
C GLU A 177 -24.24 0.91 -12.72
N THR A 178 -24.27 0.83 -11.38
CA THR A 178 -25.49 0.44 -10.65
C THR A 178 -26.53 1.56 -10.55
N ILE A 179 -26.16 2.81 -10.88
CA ILE A 179 -27.06 3.98 -10.84
C ILE A 179 -27.70 4.23 -12.22
N PHE A 180 -27.06 3.77 -13.30
CA PHE A 180 -27.56 3.86 -14.67
C PHE A 180 -28.18 2.57 -15.15
#